data_29aa0722119f74494cd48c73a0527976
#
_entry.id   29aa0722119f74494cd48c73a0527976
#
_cell.length_a   1.000
_cell.length_b   1.000
_cell.length_c   1.000
_cell.angle_alpha   90.00
_cell.angle_beta   90.00
_cell.angle_gamma   90.00
#
_symmetry.space_group_name_H-M   'P 1'
#
loop_
_entity.id
_entity.type
_entity.pdbx_description
1 polymer ?
#
loop_
_entity_poly.entity_id
_entity_poly.type
_entity_poly.pdbx_seq_one_letter_code
_entity_poly.pdbx_strand_id
1 'polypeptide(L)'
;LNAPDRTTNETAISPELFTRAWIFIRGVPSMKFLPPEGPPEIAFAGRSNVGKSSLINALVGQNGLARTSNTPGRTQELNYFVPDGFSGDGADLPPMALVDMPGYGYASAPKDKVDAWTKLIFEYLQGRVTLKRVYVLIDARHGIKAKDEEVLSLLDKAAVSYQIVLTKTDKIKAAGVPKLIEETLARIKKRPAAFPAVLATSSEKAAGLDELRAAIALVANGG
;
A
#
# COMPACT_ATOMS: atom_id res chain seq x y z
N LEU A 1 40.94 -13.15 22.36
CA LEU A 1 39.56 -12.82 22.65
C LEU A 1 38.89 -12.37 21.37
N ASN A 2 38.34 -13.33 20.62
CA ASN A 2 37.57 -13.07 19.40
C ASN A 2 36.19 -12.54 19.79
N ALA A 3 35.88 -11.35 19.33
CA ALA A 3 34.51 -10.84 19.35
C ALA A 3 33.63 -11.73 18.48
N PRO A 4 32.40 -12.09 18.89
CA PRO A 4 31.50 -12.84 18.05
C PRO A 4 31.09 -11.98 16.87
N ASP A 5 31.32 -12.52 15.70
CA ASP A 5 30.84 -12.01 14.41
C ASP A 5 29.29 -11.93 14.49
N ARG A 6 28.77 -10.71 14.62
CA ARG A 6 27.34 -10.45 14.46
C ARG A 6 27.03 -10.47 12.97
N THR A 7 27.01 -11.63 12.38
CA THR A 7 26.32 -11.84 11.12
C THR A 7 24.84 -11.57 11.38
N THR A 8 24.41 -10.37 11.04
CA THR A 8 23.00 -10.01 10.89
C THR A 8 22.41 -10.97 9.86
N ASN A 9 21.75 -12.00 10.36
CA ASN A 9 20.91 -12.85 9.55
C ASN A 9 19.70 -11.97 9.18
N GLU A 10 19.86 -11.10 8.18
CA GLU A 10 18.73 -10.44 7.52
C GLU A 10 17.93 -11.55 6.83
N THR A 11 16.97 -12.09 7.58
CA THR A 11 16.06 -13.10 7.04
C THR A 11 15.28 -12.43 5.92
N ALA A 12 15.58 -12.78 4.67
CA ALA A 12 14.90 -12.23 3.51
C ALA A 12 13.38 -12.35 3.67
N ILE A 13 12.67 -11.28 3.37
CA ILE A 13 11.22 -11.24 3.42
C ILE A 13 10.70 -12.17 2.33
N SER A 14 9.90 -13.15 2.74
CA SER A 14 9.29 -14.11 1.82
C SER A 14 7.76 -13.99 1.82
N PRO A 15 7.06 -14.49 0.79
CA PRO A 15 5.60 -14.50 0.75
C PRO A 15 4.94 -15.20 1.95
N GLU A 16 5.62 -16.14 2.59
CA GLU A 16 5.14 -16.83 3.80
C GLU A 16 4.94 -15.88 4.98
N LEU A 17 5.58 -14.69 4.98
CA LEU A 17 5.34 -13.68 6.00
C LEU A 17 3.86 -13.30 6.09
N PHE A 18 3.14 -13.34 4.98
CA PHE A 18 1.72 -13.00 4.93
C PHE A 18 0.80 -14.10 5.49
N THR A 19 1.33 -15.28 5.81
CA THR A 19 0.58 -16.34 6.50
C THR A 19 0.61 -16.21 8.02
N ARG A 20 1.47 -15.33 8.56
CA ARG A 20 1.51 -15.02 9.98
C ARG A 20 0.37 -14.08 10.35
N ALA A 21 0.08 -13.99 11.65
CA ALA A 21 -0.83 -12.95 12.15
C ALA A 21 -0.20 -11.57 11.96
N TRP A 22 -1.02 -10.57 11.68
CA TRP A 22 -0.64 -9.16 11.58
C TRP A 22 -1.44 -8.35 12.58
N ILE A 23 -0.84 -7.30 13.10
CA ILE A 23 -1.48 -6.41 14.09
C ILE A 23 -1.44 -4.96 13.62
N PHE A 24 -2.44 -4.19 14.02
CA PHE A 24 -2.43 -2.74 13.93
C PHE A 24 -1.58 -2.18 15.06
N ILE A 25 -0.60 -1.33 14.75
CA ILE A 25 0.25 -0.72 15.77
C ILE A 25 -0.10 0.72 16.07
N ARG A 26 -0.43 1.53 15.06
CA ARG A 26 -0.85 2.93 15.26
C ARG A 26 -1.51 3.57 14.06
N GLY A 27 -2.32 4.61 14.34
CA GLY A 27 -2.73 5.62 13.37
C GLY A 27 -1.83 6.85 13.48
N VAL A 28 -1.47 7.41 12.32
CA VAL A 28 -0.55 8.55 12.19
C VAL A 28 -1.31 9.73 11.58
N PRO A 29 -1.82 10.66 12.40
CA PRO A 29 -2.56 11.83 11.92
C PRO A 29 -1.64 12.97 11.45
N SER A 30 -0.35 12.92 11.77
CA SER A 30 0.67 13.88 11.31
C SER A 30 2.06 13.26 11.40
N MET A 31 3.03 13.83 10.68
CA MET A 31 4.41 13.31 10.57
C MET A 31 5.11 13.07 11.90
N LYS A 32 4.81 13.88 12.93
CA LYS A 32 5.39 13.74 14.27
C LYS A 32 5.02 12.43 15.00
N PHE A 33 3.98 11.74 14.54
CA PHE A 33 3.52 10.47 15.11
C PHE A 33 3.99 9.25 14.32
N LEU A 34 4.82 9.45 13.29
CA LEU A 34 5.43 8.34 12.56
C LEU A 34 6.19 7.42 13.52
N PRO A 35 6.15 6.10 13.30
CA PRO A 35 7.04 5.19 14.01
C PRO A 35 8.50 5.52 13.67
N PRO A 36 9.47 5.13 14.52
CA PRO A 36 10.89 5.22 14.21
C PRO A 36 11.19 4.63 12.84
N GLU A 37 12.19 5.16 12.16
CA GLU A 37 12.68 4.57 10.91
C GLU A 37 13.30 3.20 11.19
N GLY A 38 13.06 2.26 10.30
CA GLY A 38 13.58 0.90 10.48
C GLY A 38 13.18 0.00 9.33
N PRO A 39 12.07 -0.76 9.45
CA PRO A 39 11.70 -1.74 8.44
C PRO A 39 11.25 -1.07 7.12
N PRO A 40 11.41 -1.76 5.98
CA PRO A 40 10.81 -1.31 4.72
C PRO A 40 9.30 -1.16 4.86
N GLU A 41 8.76 -0.08 4.30
CA GLU A 41 7.34 0.23 4.30
C GLU A 41 6.76 0.05 2.90
N ILE A 42 5.61 -0.61 2.85
CA ILE A 42 4.80 -0.80 1.66
C ILE A 42 3.46 -0.12 1.88
N ALA A 43 3.17 0.90 1.10
CA ALA A 43 1.95 1.67 1.26
C ALA A 43 0.88 1.29 0.24
N PHE A 44 -0.38 1.41 0.66
CA PHE A 44 -1.56 1.19 -0.19
C PHE A 44 -2.35 2.49 -0.30
N ALA A 45 -2.56 2.95 -1.51
CA ALA A 45 -3.36 4.11 -1.84
C ALA A 45 -4.53 3.71 -2.74
N GLY A 46 -5.63 4.43 -2.67
CA GLY A 46 -6.76 4.15 -3.54
C GLY A 46 -7.97 5.02 -3.21
N ARG A 47 -8.89 5.12 -4.15
CA ARG A 47 -10.15 5.84 -3.94
C ARG A 47 -10.98 5.16 -2.85
N SER A 48 -11.84 5.94 -2.22
CA SER A 48 -12.86 5.39 -1.34
C SER A 48 -13.66 4.29 -2.03
N ASN A 49 -13.89 3.20 -1.33
CA ASN A 49 -14.62 2.03 -1.82
C ASN A 49 -13.94 1.28 -2.99
N VAL A 50 -12.65 1.52 -3.26
CA VAL A 50 -11.89 0.77 -4.25
C VAL A 50 -11.65 -0.69 -3.85
N GLY A 51 -11.79 -1.02 -2.56
CA GLY A 51 -11.54 -2.34 -1.98
C GLY A 51 -10.21 -2.43 -1.23
N LYS A 52 -9.62 -1.29 -0.82
CA LYS A 52 -8.31 -1.23 -0.17
C LYS A 52 -8.24 -2.06 1.12
N SER A 53 -9.12 -1.82 2.09
CA SER A 53 -9.15 -2.59 3.34
C SER A 53 -9.44 -4.08 3.11
N SER A 54 -10.32 -4.39 2.14
CA SER A 54 -10.60 -5.78 1.76
C SER A 54 -9.35 -6.46 1.17
N LEU A 55 -8.56 -5.74 0.36
CA LEU A 55 -7.33 -6.27 -0.21
C LEU A 55 -6.27 -6.48 0.87
N ILE A 56 -6.06 -5.52 1.78
CA ILE A 56 -5.11 -5.66 2.88
C ILE A 56 -5.49 -6.86 3.75
N ASN A 57 -6.77 -6.99 4.12
CA ASN A 57 -7.25 -8.13 4.91
C ASN A 57 -7.04 -9.47 4.19
N ALA A 58 -7.34 -9.54 2.89
CA ALA A 58 -7.15 -10.74 2.09
C ALA A 58 -5.66 -11.09 1.91
N LEU A 59 -4.80 -10.07 1.76
CA LEU A 59 -3.36 -10.21 1.62
C LEU A 59 -2.74 -10.93 2.84
N VAL A 60 -3.18 -10.57 4.04
CA VAL A 60 -2.69 -11.13 5.30
C VAL A 60 -3.56 -12.28 5.84
N GLY A 61 -4.59 -12.69 5.10
CA GLY A 61 -5.48 -13.78 5.51
C GLY A 61 -6.30 -13.50 6.77
N GLN A 62 -6.52 -12.23 7.14
CA GLN A 62 -7.22 -11.83 8.36
C GLN A 62 -8.42 -10.95 8.07
N ASN A 63 -9.57 -11.27 8.64
CA ASN A 63 -10.74 -10.41 8.57
C ASN A 63 -10.69 -9.31 9.62
N GLY A 64 -10.93 -8.06 9.21
CA GLY A 64 -11.10 -6.94 10.14
C GLY A 64 -9.80 -6.29 10.65
N LEU A 65 -8.62 -6.68 10.17
CA LEU A 65 -7.36 -5.99 10.48
C LEU A 65 -7.42 -4.54 9.98
N ALA A 66 -7.58 -4.36 8.68
CA ALA A 66 -7.89 -3.05 8.12
C ALA A 66 -9.41 -2.84 8.15
N ARG A 67 -9.86 -1.78 8.80
CA ARG A 67 -11.29 -1.51 8.96
C ARG A 67 -11.87 -0.95 7.66
N THR A 68 -12.93 -1.58 7.16
CA THR A 68 -13.74 -1.01 6.10
C THR A 68 -14.60 0.10 6.70
N SER A 69 -14.21 1.36 6.52
CA SER A 69 -15.03 2.49 6.96
C SER A 69 -15.98 2.90 5.84
N ASN A 70 -17.27 2.72 6.06
CA ASN A 70 -18.33 3.26 5.20
C ASN A 70 -18.76 4.69 5.61
N THR A 71 -18.11 5.29 6.63
CA THR A 71 -18.49 6.59 7.15
C THR A 71 -17.53 7.66 6.58
N PRO A 72 -18.04 8.60 5.76
CA PRO A 72 -17.26 9.75 5.29
C PRO A 72 -16.81 10.61 6.48
N GLY A 73 -15.53 11.04 6.49
CA GLY A 73 -15.06 12.05 7.45
C GLY A 73 -14.45 11.52 8.75
N ARG A 74 -14.25 10.22 8.93
CA ARG A 74 -13.40 9.72 10.02
C ARG A 74 -11.94 10.06 9.74
N THR A 75 -11.17 10.20 10.81
CA THR A 75 -9.78 10.64 10.86
C THR A 75 -8.97 10.05 9.71
N GLN A 76 -8.36 10.95 8.93
CA GLN A 76 -7.56 10.57 7.78
C GLN A 76 -6.13 10.38 8.26
N GLU A 77 -5.83 9.17 8.72
CA GLU A 77 -4.55 8.77 9.28
C GLU A 77 -3.87 7.74 8.37
N LEU A 78 -2.54 7.70 8.41
CA LEU A 78 -1.80 6.53 7.91
C LEU A 78 -1.92 5.43 8.95
N ASN A 79 -2.44 4.27 8.58
CA ASN A 79 -2.55 3.14 9.50
C ASN A 79 -1.43 2.15 9.28
N TYR A 80 -0.66 1.87 10.33
CA TYR A 80 0.48 0.98 10.29
C TYR A 80 0.12 -0.41 10.81
N PHE A 81 0.49 -1.43 10.03
CA PHE A 81 0.35 -2.84 10.37
C PHE A 81 1.69 -3.54 10.25
N VAL A 82 1.99 -4.43 11.18
CA VAL A 82 3.20 -5.25 11.18
C VAL A 82 2.85 -6.71 11.50
N PRO A 83 3.72 -7.68 11.16
CA PRO A 83 3.55 -9.04 11.63
C PRO A 83 3.52 -9.08 13.16
N ASP A 84 2.68 -9.94 13.72
CA ASP A 84 2.57 -10.13 15.17
C ASP A 84 3.88 -10.68 15.76
N GLY A 85 4.17 -10.29 17.00
CA GLY A 85 5.42 -10.60 17.69
C GLY A 85 6.48 -9.51 17.61
N PHE A 86 6.18 -8.36 16.96
CA PHE A 86 7.07 -7.21 16.85
C PHE A 86 6.38 -5.95 17.43
N SER A 87 7.05 -5.22 18.31
CA SER A 87 6.47 -4.02 18.95
C SER A 87 6.59 -2.76 18.09
N GLY A 88 7.52 -2.74 17.16
CA GLY A 88 7.84 -1.55 16.35
C GLY A 88 8.56 -0.44 17.11
N ASP A 89 8.92 -0.65 18.37
CA ASP A 89 9.50 0.37 19.26
C ASP A 89 11.04 0.28 19.43
N GLY A 90 11.72 -0.30 18.45
CA GLY A 90 13.16 -0.11 18.27
C GLY A 90 14.09 -1.22 18.73
N ALA A 91 13.71 -2.10 19.66
CA ALA A 91 14.58 -3.21 20.09
C ALA A 91 14.38 -4.48 19.23
N ASP A 92 13.18 -4.64 18.67
CA ASP A 92 12.80 -5.79 17.85
C ASP A 92 11.97 -5.28 16.66
N LEU A 93 12.67 -4.86 15.60
CA LEU A 93 12.04 -4.29 14.43
C LEU A 93 11.34 -5.38 13.61
N PRO A 94 10.10 -5.13 13.14
CA PRO A 94 9.44 -6.04 12.23
C PRO A 94 10.19 -6.10 10.88
N PRO A 95 10.10 -7.22 10.15
CA PRO A 95 10.76 -7.34 8.86
C PRO A 95 10.23 -6.35 7.82
N MET A 96 8.98 -5.94 7.93
CA MET A 96 8.36 -4.90 7.11
C MET A 96 7.10 -4.34 7.77
N ALA A 97 6.62 -3.20 7.27
CA ALA A 97 5.33 -2.62 7.62
C ALA A 97 4.44 -2.43 6.40
N LEU A 98 3.15 -2.70 6.55
CA LEU A 98 2.12 -2.27 5.61
C LEU A 98 1.50 -0.96 6.10
N VAL A 99 1.33 -0.01 5.19
CA VAL A 99 0.77 1.31 5.50
C VAL A 99 -0.50 1.53 4.69
N ASP A 100 -1.64 1.55 5.37
CA ASP A 100 -2.91 1.89 4.76
C ASP A 100 -3.07 3.41 4.71
N MET A 101 -2.94 3.98 3.50
CA MET A 101 -3.12 5.42 3.30
C MET A 101 -4.61 5.76 3.27
N PRO A 102 -5.00 6.96 3.75
CA PRO A 102 -6.39 7.40 3.66
C PRO A 102 -6.92 7.34 2.23
N GLY A 103 -8.18 6.92 2.08
CA GLY A 103 -8.83 6.91 0.77
C GLY A 103 -9.04 8.32 0.25
N TYR A 104 -8.82 8.55 -1.05
CA TYR A 104 -9.04 9.83 -1.69
C TYR A 104 -10.36 9.85 -2.49
N GLY A 105 -10.76 11.05 -2.97
CA GLY A 105 -11.92 11.20 -3.86
C GLY A 105 -13.28 11.28 -3.16
N TYR A 106 -13.32 11.64 -1.87
CA TYR A 106 -14.57 11.96 -1.21
C TYR A 106 -15.15 13.27 -1.75
N ALA A 107 -16.35 13.20 -2.33
CA ALA A 107 -17.02 14.36 -2.93
C ALA A 107 -17.50 15.39 -1.89
N SER A 108 -17.57 15.05 -0.60
CA SER A 108 -18.19 15.86 0.46
C SER A 108 -17.26 16.22 1.62
N ALA A 109 -15.94 16.01 1.48
CA ALA A 109 -15.01 16.41 2.55
C ALA A 109 -14.80 17.92 2.57
N PRO A 110 -14.81 18.59 3.74
CA PRO A 110 -14.44 19.98 3.87
C PRO A 110 -13.05 20.27 3.29
N LYS A 111 -12.88 21.42 2.65
CA LYS A 111 -11.64 21.78 1.92
C LYS A 111 -10.41 21.76 2.84
N ASP A 112 -10.54 22.31 4.05
CA ASP A 112 -9.49 22.32 5.08
C ASP A 112 -8.99 20.91 5.44
N LYS A 113 -9.90 19.93 5.52
CA LYS A 113 -9.53 18.52 5.76
C LYS A 113 -8.83 17.89 4.55
N VAL A 114 -9.27 18.23 3.34
CA VAL A 114 -8.61 17.75 2.12
C VAL A 114 -7.19 18.31 2.03
N ASP A 115 -7.00 19.60 2.34
CA ASP A 115 -5.70 20.25 2.31
C ASP A 115 -4.74 19.67 3.37
N ALA A 116 -5.22 19.48 4.61
CA ALA A 116 -4.43 18.85 5.68
C ALA A 116 -4.02 17.41 5.32
N TRP A 117 -4.93 16.64 4.77
CA TRP A 117 -4.67 15.28 4.29
C TRP A 117 -3.65 15.26 3.14
N THR A 118 -3.82 16.13 2.16
CA THR A 118 -2.91 16.23 1.01
C THR A 118 -1.50 16.57 1.49
N LYS A 119 -1.39 17.49 2.47
CA LYS A 119 -0.12 17.86 3.09
C LYS A 119 0.53 16.66 3.79
N LEU A 120 -0.19 15.95 4.65
CA LEU A 120 0.32 14.76 5.35
C LEU A 120 0.84 13.71 4.37
N ILE A 121 0.06 13.41 3.34
CA ILE A 121 0.45 12.44 2.33
C ILE A 121 1.71 12.88 1.59
N PHE A 122 1.77 14.14 1.17
CA PHE A 122 2.92 14.66 0.44
C PHE A 122 4.19 14.66 1.31
N GLU A 123 4.10 15.08 2.57
CA GLU A 123 5.21 15.04 3.52
C GLU A 123 5.69 13.60 3.77
N TYR A 124 4.75 12.65 3.92
CA TYR A 124 5.07 11.24 4.06
C TYR A 124 5.79 10.69 2.82
N LEU A 125 5.26 10.96 1.64
CA LEU A 125 5.84 10.47 0.38
C LEU A 125 7.25 11.04 0.14
N GLN A 126 7.50 12.30 0.47
CA GLN A 126 8.81 12.93 0.26
C GLN A 126 9.82 12.64 1.37
N GLY A 127 9.35 12.51 2.60
CA GLY A 127 10.21 12.46 3.78
C GLY A 127 10.46 11.06 4.34
N ARG A 128 9.69 10.05 3.93
CA ARG A 128 9.80 8.72 4.53
C ARG A 128 10.78 7.82 3.75
N VAL A 129 12.03 7.75 4.21
CA VAL A 129 13.12 7.01 3.54
C VAL A 129 12.90 5.48 3.54
N THR A 130 12.12 4.96 4.49
CA THR A 130 11.76 3.54 4.57
C THR A 130 10.67 3.13 3.60
N LEU A 131 9.94 4.10 3.00
CA LEU A 131 8.90 3.81 2.00
C LEU A 131 9.53 3.29 0.70
N LYS A 132 9.25 2.04 0.38
CA LYS A 132 9.81 1.37 -0.81
C LYS A 132 8.92 1.50 -2.04
N ARG A 133 7.62 1.32 -1.88
CA ARG A 133 6.65 1.42 -2.98
C ARG A 133 5.24 1.72 -2.48
N VAL A 134 4.48 2.43 -3.31
CA VAL A 134 3.04 2.62 -3.13
C VAL A 134 2.29 1.74 -4.13
N TYR A 135 1.44 0.86 -3.65
CA TYR A 135 0.48 0.13 -4.49
C TYR A 135 -0.79 0.97 -4.64
N VAL A 136 -1.02 1.46 -5.86
CA VAL A 136 -2.18 2.29 -6.17
C VAL A 136 -3.30 1.41 -6.70
N LEU A 137 -4.38 1.33 -5.94
CA LEU A 137 -5.52 0.47 -6.21
C LEU A 137 -6.51 1.16 -7.15
N ILE A 138 -6.86 0.48 -8.22
CA ILE A 138 -7.80 0.91 -9.24
C ILE A 138 -8.91 -0.13 -9.38
N ASP A 139 -10.16 0.29 -9.26
CA ASP A 139 -11.33 -0.60 -9.45
C ASP A 139 -11.41 -1.02 -10.93
N ALA A 140 -11.29 -2.32 -11.20
CA ALA A 140 -11.29 -2.89 -12.54
C ALA A 140 -12.54 -2.55 -13.37
N ARG A 141 -13.66 -2.28 -12.70
CA ARG A 141 -14.92 -1.89 -13.37
C ARG A 141 -14.84 -0.52 -14.04
N HIS A 142 -13.91 0.32 -13.59
CA HIS A 142 -13.88 1.74 -13.96
C HIS A 142 -12.55 2.18 -14.60
N GLY A 143 -11.46 1.45 -14.35
CA GLY A 143 -10.11 1.86 -14.75
C GLY A 143 -9.65 3.16 -14.06
N ILE A 144 -8.55 3.72 -14.51
CA ILE A 144 -7.97 4.96 -13.96
C ILE A 144 -8.93 6.14 -14.23
N LYS A 145 -9.27 6.91 -13.21
CA LYS A 145 -10.12 8.12 -13.27
C LYS A 145 -9.29 9.39 -13.02
N ALA A 146 -9.90 10.56 -13.24
CA ALA A 146 -9.23 11.84 -13.05
C ALA A 146 -8.58 12.01 -11.66
N LYS A 147 -9.27 11.57 -10.60
CA LYS A 147 -8.72 11.63 -9.24
C LYS A 147 -7.54 10.67 -9.02
N ASP A 148 -7.51 9.56 -9.72
CA ASP A 148 -6.37 8.65 -9.71
C ASP A 148 -5.16 9.32 -10.39
N GLU A 149 -5.37 10.00 -11.53
CA GLU A 149 -4.32 10.75 -12.23
C GLU A 149 -3.68 11.85 -11.37
N GLU A 150 -4.47 12.53 -10.53
CA GLU A 150 -3.95 13.52 -9.56
C GLU A 150 -2.97 12.85 -8.58
N VAL A 151 -3.33 11.68 -8.05
CA VAL A 151 -2.48 10.92 -7.12
C VAL A 151 -1.23 10.35 -7.82
N LEU A 152 -1.37 9.82 -9.03
CA LEU A 152 -0.21 9.36 -9.82
C LEU A 152 0.76 10.51 -10.09
N SER A 153 0.24 11.71 -10.39
CA SER A 153 1.07 12.91 -10.60
C SER A 153 1.75 13.39 -9.31
N LEU A 154 1.12 13.19 -8.15
CA LEU A 154 1.73 13.46 -6.85
C LEU A 154 2.90 12.52 -6.58
N LEU A 155 2.72 11.23 -6.86
CA LEU A 155 3.77 10.21 -6.71
C LEU A 155 4.95 10.46 -7.66
N ASP A 156 4.68 10.83 -8.91
CA ASP A 156 5.72 11.23 -9.85
C ASP A 156 6.53 12.44 -9.34
N LYS A 157 5.84 13.47 -8.82
CA LYS A 157 6.49 14.66 -8.23
C LYS A 157 7.31 14.35 -6.98
N ALA A 158 6.84 13.41 -6.17
CA ALA A 158 7.55 12.96 -4.98
C ALA A 158 8.69 11.98 -5.29
N ALA A 159 8.84 11.56 -6.55
CA ALA A 159 9.79 10.53 -7.00
C ALA A 159 9.66 9.18 -6.24
N VAL A 160 8.43 8.84 -5.84
CA VAL A 160 8.13 7.60 -5.11
C VAL A 160 7.66 6.53 -6.07
N SER A 161 8.36 5.39 -6.11
CA SER A 161 7.96 4.24 -6.92
C SER A 161 6.54 3.80 -6.58
N TYR A 162 5.73 3.58 -7.61
CA TYR A 162 4.38 3.02 -7.41
C TYR A 162 4.05 1.95 -8.46
N GLN A 163 3.15 1.06 -8.08
CA GLN A 163 2.64 0.00 -8.96
C GLN A 163 1.11 -0.02 -8.92
N ILE A 164 0.48 -0.16 -10.08
CA ILE A 164 -0.97 -0.26 -10.17
C ILE A 164 -1.44 -1.67 -9.83
N VAL A 165 -2.48 -1.74 -8.99
CA VAL A 165 -3.20 -2.97 -8.66
C VAL A 165 -4.66 -2.81 -9.04
N LEU A 166 -5.10 -3.56 -10.03
CA LEU A 166 -6.53 -3.65 -10.38
C LEU A 166 -7.25 -4.50 -9.33
N THR A 167 -8.25 -3.94 -8.70
CA THR A 167 -9.09 -4.63 -7.71
C THR A 167 -10.42 -5.03 -8.31
N LYS A 168 -11.12 -5.95 -7.64
CA LYS A 168 -12.47 -6.41 -8.03
C LYS A 168 -12.54 -6.98 -9.46
N THR A 169 -11.51 -7.69 -9.88
CA THR A 169 -11.48 -8.31 -11.21
C THR A 169 -12.54 -9.39 -11.39
N ASP A 170 -13.08 -9.92 -10.30
CA ASP A 170 -14.26 -10.81 -10.28
C ASP A 170 -15.55 -10.12 -10.73
N LYS A 171 -15.62 -8.80 -10.76
CA LYS A 171 -16.78 -8.02 -11.19
C LYS A 171 -16.76 -7.65 -12.68
N ILE A 172 -15.77 -8.09 -13.42
CA ILE A 172 -15.68 -7.95 -14.87
C ILE A 172 -15.52 -9.32 -15.52
N LYS A 173 -15.76 -9.39 -16.84
CA LYS A 173 -15.54 -10.64 -17.58
C LYS A 173 -14.06 -11.00 -17.59
N ALA A 174 -13.71 -12.25 -17.30
CA ALA A 174 -12.33 -12.71 -17.24
C ALA A 174 -11.53 -12.39 -18.53
N ALA A 175 -12.15 -12.53 -19.69
CA ALA A 175 -11.56 -12.19 -20.99
C ALA A 175 -11.23 -10.69 -21.17
N GLY A 176 -11.81 -9.81 -20.33
CA GLY A 176 -11.54 -8.36 -20.35
C GLY A 176 -10.34 -7.95 -19.50
N VAL A 177 -9.88 -8.80 -18.58
CA VAL A 177 -8.78 -8.48 -17.66
C VAL A 177 -7.47 -8.21 -18.41
N PRO A 178 -7.01 -9.04 -19.36
CA PRO A 178 -5.78 -8.79 -20.09
C PRO A 178 -5.79 -7.46 -20.85
N LYS A 179 -6.90 -7.15 -21.51
CA LYS A 179 -7.08 -5.87 -22.23
C LYS A 179 -6.99 -4.67 -21.28
N LEU A 180 -7.63 -4.76 -20.11
CA LEU A 180 -7.58 -3.69 -19.12
C LEU A 180 -6.16 -3.48 -18.55
N ILE A 181 -5.39 -4.57 -18.36
CA ILE A 181 -3.98 -4.50 -17.98
C ILE A 181 -3.18 -3.74 -19.05
N GLU A 182 -3.34 -4.10 -20.32
CA GLU A 182 -2.65 -3.47 -21.45
C GLU A 182 -2.99 -1.98 -21.57
N GLU A 183 -4.28 -1.61 -21.48
CA GLU A 183 -4.74 -0.22 -21.48
C GLU A 183 -4.17 0.57 -20.30
N THR A 184 -4.11 -0.04 -19.12
CA THR A 184 -3.54 0.58 -17.93
C THR A 184 -2.03 0.79 -18.07
N LEU A 185 -1.30 -0.19 -18.58
CA LEU A 185 0.14 -0.08 -18.87
C LEU A 185 0.43 1.02 -19.90
N ALA A 186 -0.34 1.08 -20.99
CA ALA A 186 -0.20 2.13 -21.98
C ALA A 186 -0.39 3.53 -21.37
N ARG A 187 -1.30 3.66 -20.42
CA ARG A 187 -1.62 4.91 -19.76
C ARG A 187 -0.52 5.40 -18.82
N ILE A 188 0.19 4.48 -18.15
CA ILE A 188 1.28 4.82 -17.21
C ILE A 188 2.66 4.81 -17.86
N LYS A 189 2.79 4.37 -19.11
CA LYS A 189 4.08 4.17 -19.83
C LYS A 189 5.04 5.36 -19.76
N LYS A 190 4.51 6.59 -19.74
CA LYS A 190 5.32 7.83 -19.72
C LYS A 190 5.51 8.40 -18.32
N ARG A 191 5.04 7.74 -17.27
CA ARG A 191 5.16 8.21 -15.90
C ARG A 191 6.47 7.71 -15.28
N PRO A 192 7.34 8.63 -14.81
CA PRO A 192 8.70 8.27 -14.41
C PRO A 192 8.78 7.40 -13.16
N ALA A 193 7.81 7.53 -12.23
CA ALA A 193 7.79 6.75 -11.00
C ALA A 193 6.95 5.46 -11.08
N ALA A 194 6.24 5.24 -12.20
CA ALA A 194 5.40 4.07 -12.38
C ALA A 194 6.23 2.81 -12.64
N PHE A 195 6.04 1.79 -11.81
CA PHE A 195 6.59 0.47 -12.10
C PHE A 195 5.87 -0.14 -13.32
N PRO A 196 6.60 -0.69 -14.33
CA PRO A 196 6.04 -1.05 -15.62
C PRO A 196 5.33 -2.42 -15.61
N ALA A 197 4.61 -2.73 -14.54
CA ALA A 197 3.77 -3.92 -14.44
C ALA A 197 2.48 -3.58 -13.67
N VAL A 198 1.38 -4.19 -14.09
CA VAL A 198 0.06 -4.06 -13.45
C VAL A 198 -0.35 -5.41 -12.88
N LEU A 199 -0.75 -5.43 -11.61
CA LEU A 199 -1.29 -6.61 -10.96
C LEU A 199 -2.82 -6.58 -11.01
N ALA A 200 -3.43 -7.75 -11.17
CA ALA A 200 -4.89 -7.90 -11.20
C ALA A 200 -5.34 -8.78 -10.04
N THR A 201 -6.24 -8.28 -9.17
CA THR A 201 -6.61 -8.96 -7.94
C THR A 201 -8.11 -9.01 -7.72
N SER A 202 -8.55 -10.04 -7.01
CA SER A 202 -9.86 -10.12 -6.40
C SER A 202 -9.73 -10.62 -4.96
N SER A 203 -10.05 -9.77 -4.00
CA SER A 203 -10.08 -10.15 -2.58
C SER A 203 -11.17 -11.19 -2.30
N GLU A 204 -12.28 -11.15 -3.05
CA GLU A 204 -13.41 -12.07 -2.89
C GLU A 204 -13.09 -13.49 -3.38
N LYS A 205 -12.31 -13.60 -4.44
CA LYS A 205 -11.92 -14.88 -5.05
C LYS A 205 -10.50 -15.32 -4.71
N ALA A 206 -9.80 -14.54 -3.87
CA ALA A 206 -8.38 -14.70 -3.54
C ALA A 206 -7.46 -14.77 -4.79
N ALA A 207 -7.91 -14.25 -5.95
CA ALA A 207 -7.13 -14.26 -7.18
C ALA A 207 -6.08 -13.14 -7.17
N GLY A 208 -4.87 -13.41 -7.69
CA GLY A 208 -3.78 -12.45 -7.83
C GLY A 208 -3.12 -12.04 -6.49
N LEU A 209 -3.49 -12.69 -5.37
CA LEU A 209 -2.91 -12.35 -4.06
C LEU A 209 -1.48 -12.87 -3.91
N ASP A 210 -1.18 -14.04 -4.45
CA ASP A 210 0.16 -14.63 -4.35
C ASP A 210 1.17 -13.84 -5.20
N GLU A 211 0.77 -13.39 -6.37
CA GLU A 211 1.55 -12.48 -7.22
C GLU A 211 1.81 -11.14 -6.52
N LEU A 212 0.81 -10.61 -5.82
CA LEU A 212 0.96 -9.37 -5.05
C LEU A 212 1.90 -9.58 -3.85
N ARG A 213 1.78 -10.69 -3.11
CA ARG A 213 2.69 -11.07 -2.00
C ARG A 213 4.12 -11.18 -2.48
N ALA A 214 4.34 -11.87 -3.60
CA ALA A 214 5.66 -12.02 -4.21
C ALA A 214 6.26 -10.66 -4.63
N ALA A 215 5.46 -9.80 -5.27
CA ALA A 215 5.89 -8.46 -5.66
C ALA A 215 6.25 -7.58 -4.45
N ILE A 216 5.49 -7.66 -3.37
CA ILE A 216 5.77 -6.94 -2.12
C ILE A 216 7.05 -7.45 -1.48
N ALA A 217 7.22 -8.76 -1.35
CA ALA A 217 8.42 -9.37 -0.77
C ALA A 217 9.69 -8.97 -1.56
N LEU A 218 9.63 -9.00 -2.89
CA LEU A 218 10.73 -8.58 -3.75
C LEU A 218 11.15 -7.14 -3.47
N VAL A 219 10.19 -6.22 -3.46
CA VAL A 219 10.43 -4.78 -3.22
C VAL A 219 10.95 -4.51 -1.81
N ALA A 220 10.43 -5.19 -0.82
CA ALA A 220 10.85 -5.02 0.56
C ALA A 220 12.30 -5.51 0.79
N ASN A 221 12.77 -6.45 -0.05
CA ASN A 221 14.17 -6.92 -0.07
C ASN A 221 15.10 -6.04 -0.94
N GLY A 222 14.62 -4.94 -1.51
CA GLY A 222 15.44 -4.00 -2.30
C GLY A 222 15.48 -4.29 -3.80
N GLY A 223 14.53 -5.11 -4.31
CA GLY A 223 14.37 -5.44 -5.75
C GLY A 223 13.50 -4.44 -6.51
#